data_55be34ce56c3062af9a094d43c728039
#
_entry.id   55be34ce56c3062af9a094d43c728039
#
_cell.length_a   1.000
_cell.length_b   1.000
_cell.length_c   1.000
_cell.angle_alpha   90.00
_cell.angle_beta   90.00
_cell.angle_gamma   90.00
#
_symmetry.space_group_name_H-M   'P 1'
#
loop_
_entity.id
_entity.type
_entity.pdbx_description
1 polymer ?
#
loop_
_entity_poly.entity_id
_entity_poly.type
_entity_poly.pdbx_seq_one_letter_code
_entity_poly.pdbx_strand_id
1 'polypeptide(L)'
;QITEEIHQRTYLVNGELRQWGGATSPVVSTISSTDEYAPTPLGSIPDMGEDEAMEALDAALTAYDKGQGLWPTMKVKDRIECMETFVKKMEQKREQVVKLLMWEIGKSKPDSYKEFDRTVEYIL
;
A
#
# COMPACT_ATOMS: atom_id res chain seq x y z
N GLN A 1 9.51 -0.77 19.18
CA GLN A 1 8.24 -0.17 19.64
C GLN A 1 7.58 0.58 18.49
N ILE A 2 6.29 0.37 18.24
CA ILE A 2 5.47 1.28 17.44
C ILE A 2 5.16 2.44 18.36
N THR A 3 5.63 3.61 17.99
CA THR A 3 5.52 4.82 18.83
C THR A 3 4.38 5.72 18.40
N GLU A 4 3.76 5.46 17.24
CA GLU A 4 2.70 6.29 16.67
C GLU A 4 1.75 5.43 15.83
N GLU A 5 0.45 5.59 16.05
CA GLU A 5 -0.59 4.95 15.25
C GLU A 5 -0.68 5.60 13.87
N ILE A 6 -0.93 4.78 12.85
CA ILE A 6 -1.09 5.25 11.45
C ILE A 6 -2.56 5.18 11.08
N HIS A 7 -3.20 6.33 10.93
CA HIS A 7 -4.58 6.42 10.47
C HIS A 7 -4.63 6.81 9.01
N GLN A 8 -4.76 5.79 8.13
CA GLN A 8 -4.82 6.04 6.70
C GLN A 8 -6.15 6.69 6.32
N ARG A 9 -6.07 7.87 5.71
CA ARG A 9 -7.23 8.64 5.25
C ARG A 9 -7.08 9.09 3.80
N THR A 10 -5.95 8.80 3.18
CA THR A 10 -5.67 9.20 1.81
C THR A 10 -5.66 8.00 0.90
N TYR A 11 -6.34 8.07 -0.22
CA TYR A 11 -6.32 7.04 -1.26
C TYR A 11 -6.02 7.65 -2.63
N LEU A 12 -5.53 6.83 -3.55
CA LEU A 12 -5.15 7.23 -4.90
C LEU A 12 -6.17 6.70 -5.90
N VAL A 13 -6.78 7.59 -6.69
CA VAL A 13 -7.63 7.24 -7.80
C VAL A 13 -7.44 8.25 -8.94
N ASN A 14 -7.42 7.78 -10.17
CA ASN A 14 -7.26 8.61 -11.37
C ASN A 14 -6.03 9.58 -11.31
N GLY A 15 -4.93 9.13 -10.72
CA GLY A 15 -3.72 9.93 -10.54
C GLY A 15 -3.79 11.02 -9.46
N GLU A 16 -4.88 11.08 -8.70
CA GLU A 16 -5.10 12.09 -7.66
C GLU A 16 -5.19 11.46 -6.26
N LEU A 17 -4.57 12.12 -5.28
CA LEU A 17 -4.72 11.76 -3.87
C LEU A 17 -5.98 12.41 -3.32
N ARG A 18 -6.90 11.60 -2.78
CA ARG A 18 -8.15 12.05 -2.18
C ARG A 18 -8.21 11.71 -0.71
N GLN A 19 -8.98 12.49 0.04
CA GLN A 19 -9.23 12.27 1.45
C GLN A 19 -10.48 11.41 1.64
N TRP A 20 -10.36 10.35 2.45
CA TRP A 20 -11.47 9.52 2.87
C TRP A 20 -12.17 10.12 4.09
N GLY A 21 -13.46 10.40 3.96
CA GLY A 21 -14.31 10.95 5.04
C GLY A 21 -15.31 9.94 5.62
N GLY A 22 -15.31 8.69 5.14
CA GLY A 22 -16.24 7.65 5.55
C GLY A 22 -15.76 6.83 6.77
N ALA A 23 -16.40 5.69 6.97
CA ALA A 23 -16.08 4.73 8.02
C ALA A 23 -14.67 4.16 7.87
N THR A 24 -14.09 3.71 8.97
CA THR A 24 -12.76 3.09 9.01
C THR A 24 -12.75 1.89 9.93
N SER A 25 -11.94 0.89 9.58
CA SER A 25 -11.66 -0.27 10.42
C SER A 25 -10.35 -0.11 11.17
N PRO A 26 -10.30 -0.50 12.46
CA PRO A 26 -9.06 -0.51 13.22
C PRO A 26 -8.11 -1.59 12.71
N VAL A 27 -6.83 -1.28 12.72
CA VAL A 27 -5.75 -2.25 12.51
C VAL A 27 -5.06 -2.48 13.84
N VAL A 28 -4.98 -3.73 14.25
CA VAL A 28 -4.37 -4.13 15.52
C VAL A 28 -3.26 -5.13 15.29
N SER A 29 -2.27 -5.12 16.17
CA SER A 29 -1.18 -6.09 16.15
C SER A 29 -1.65 -7.47 16.60
N THR A 30 -1.11 -8.52 15.99
CA THR A 30 -1.20 -9.89 16.52
C THR A 30 -0.31 -10.11 17.75
N ILE A 31 0.59 -9.16 18.04
CA ILE A 31 1.52 -9.21 19.17
C ILE A 31 0.97 -8.35 20.29
N SER A 32 0.67 -8.95 21.43
CA SER A 32 0.35 -8.20 22.65
C SER A 32 1.63 -7.63 23.27
N SER A 33 1.59 -6.36 23.63
CA SER A 33 2.68 -5.68 24.33
C SER A 33 2.50 -5.64 25.87
N THR A 34 1.37 -6.14 26.36
CA THR A 34 1.01 -6.14 27.78
C THR A 34 0.57 -7.51 28.26
N ASP A 35 0.67 -7.76 29.57
CA ASP A 35 0.22 -9.00 30.21
C ASP A 35 -1.31 -9.20 30.17
N GLU A 36 -2.07 -8.22 29.69
CA GLU A 36 -3.54 -8.22 29.65
C GLU A 36 -4.13 -8.82 28.36
N TYR A 37 -3.34 -9.39 27.47
CA TYR A 37 -3.79 -9.93 26.18
C TYR A 37 -4.59 -8.93 25.30
N ALA A 38 -4.50 -7.65 25.58
CA ALA A 38 -5.14 -6.63 24.75
C ALA A 38 -4.36 -6.44 23.44
N PRO A 39 -5.04 -6.44 22.28
CA PRO A 39 -4.36 -6.17 21.02
C PRO A 39 -3.78 -4.76 21.01
N THR A 40 -2.53 -4.64 20.56
CA THR A 40 -1.87 -3.34 20.43
C THR A 40 -2.42 -2.62 19.20
N PRO A 41 -3.00 -1.41 19.32
CA PRO A 41 -3.49 -0.66 18.17
C PRO A 41 -2.32 -0.20 17.28
N LEU A 42 -2.49 -0.35 15.97
CA LEU A 42 -1.53 0.09 14.95
C LEU A 42 -2.05 1.28 14.16
N GLY A 43 -3.37 1.47 14.13
CA GLY A 43 -4.02 2.56 13.42
C GLY A 43 -5.36 2.16 12.82
N SER A 44 -5.70 2.73 11.68
CA SER A 44 -6.94 2.42 10.97
C SER A 44 -6.80 2.57 9.46
N ILE A 45 -7.65 1.86 8.72
CA ILE A 45 -7.75 1.94 7.26
C ILE A 45 -9.17 2.35 6.84
N PRO A 46 -9.35 2.95 5.64
CA PRO A 46 -10.66 3.26 5.10
C PRO A 46 -11.47 2.00 4.80
N ASP A 47 -12.77 2.03 5.12
CA ASP A 47 -13.75 1.01 4.69
C ASP A 47 -14.37 1.44 3.37
N MET A 48 -13.63 1.27 2.28
CA MET A 48 -14.11 1.58 0.94
C MET A 48 -15.08 0.52 0.45
N GLY A 49 -16.13 0.96 -0.25
CA GLY A 49 -17.18 0.10 -0.76
C GLY A 49 -17.14 -0.11 -2.27
N GLU A 50 -18.30 -0.50 -2.80
CA GLU A 50 -18.48 -0.76 -4.23
C GLU A 50 -18.30 0.51 -5.07
N ASP A 51 -18.75 1.66 -4.58
CA ASP A 51 -18.70 2.93 -5.32
C ASP A 51 -17.24 3.32 -5.61
N GLU A 52 -16.35 3.23 -4.62
CA GLU A 52 -14.92 3.53 -4.79
C GLU A 52 -14.23 2.49 -5.69
N ALA A 53 -14.61 1.24 -5.59
CA ALA A 53 -14.09 0.18 -6.45
C ALA A 53 -14.50 0.40 -7.92
N MET A 54 -15.76 0.79 -8.16
CA MET A 54 -16.25 1.12 -9.50
C MET A 54 -15.61 2.39 -10.05
N GLU A 55 -15.41 3.42 -9.22
CA GLU A 55 -14.69 4.62 -9.63
C GLU A 55 -13.25 4.29 -10.07
N ALA A 56 -12.55 3.43 -9.33
CA ALA A 56 -11.20 3.00 -9.70
C ALA A 56 -11.19 2.22 -11.03
N LEU A 57 -12.20 1.36 -11.25
CA LEU A 57 -12.36 0.64 -12.52
C LEU A 57 -12.63 1.58 -13.69
N ASP A 58 -13.53 2.54 -13.53
CA ASP A 58 -13.87 3.53 -14.56
C ASP A 58 -12.65 4.40 -14.90
N ALA A 59 -11.88 4.81 -13.90
CA ALA A 59 -10.62 5.53 -14.10
C ALA A 59 -9.61 4.69 -14.90
N ALA A 60 -9.48 3.41 -14.59
CA ALA A 60 -8.61 2.49 -15.33
C ALA A 60 -9.06 2.30 -16.78
N LEU A 61 -10.37 2.14 -17.02
CA LEU A 61 -10.94 2.01 -18.36
C LEU A 61 -10.73 3.28 -19.19
N THR A 62 -10.90 4.44 -18.57
CA THR A 62 -10.66 5.75 -19.21
C THR A 62 -9.18 5.91 -19.57
N ALA A 63 -8.26 5.57 -18.65
CA ALA A 63 -6.83 5.65 -18.89
C ALA A 63 -6.36 4.64 -19.96
N TYR A 64 -6.99 3.47 -20.03
CA TYR A 64 -6.70 2.46 -21.05
C TYR A 64 -7.18 2.87 -22.43
N ASP A 65 -8.35 3.50 -22.51
CA ASP A 65 -8.98 4.02 -23.74
C ASP A 65 -8.88 3.03 -24.91
N LYS A 66 -9.39 1.81 -24.73
CA LYS A 66 -9.34 0.73 -25.74
C LYS A 66 -7.94 0.45 -26.30
N GLY A 67 -6.93 0.65 -25.50
CA GLY A 67 -5.53 0.49 -25.88
C GLY A 67 -4.89 1.72 -26.53
N GLN A 68 -5.59 2.85 -26.59
CA GLN A 68 -5.10 4.11 -27.17
C GLN A 68 -4.62 5.12 -26.12
N GLY A 69 -4.83 4.83 -24.84
CA GLY A 69 -4.40 5.68 -23.74
C GLY A 69 -2.87 5.82 -23.66
N LEU A 70 -2.43 6.73 -22.80
CA LEU A 70 -1.02 7.06 -22.66
C LEU A 70 -0.16 5.83 -22.30
N TRP A 71 -0.59 5.06 -21.29
CA TRP A 71 0.20 3.91 -20.82
C TRP A 71 0.31 2.79 -21.85
N PRO A 72 -0.78 2.29 -22.48
CA PRO A 72 -0.68 1.23 -23.48
C PRO A 72 0.11 1.63 -24.74
N THR A 73 0.11 2.91 -25.10
CA THR A 73 0.83 3.42 -26.29
C THR A 73 2.26 3.90 -25.98
N MET A 74 2.62 4.00 -24.70
CA MET A 74 3.95 4.40 -24.26
C MET A 74 5.02 3.39 -24.70
N LYS A 75 6.19 3.87 -25.10
CA LYS A 75 7.31 2.98 -25.43
C LYS A 75 7.67 2.11 -24.23
N VAL A 76 8.07 0.88 -24.50
CA VAL A 76 8.44 -0.09 -23.44
C VAL A 76 9.52 0.50 -22.53
N LYS A 77 10.53 1.16 -23.08
CA LYS A 77 11.59 1.83 -22.32
C LYS A 77 11.04 2.81 -21.30
N ASP A 78 10.11 3.66 -21.72
CA ASP A 78 9.55 4.71 -20.84
C ASP A 78 8.69 4.10 -19.72
N ARG A 79 7.98 2.99 -20.00
CA ARG A 79 7.26 2.23 -18.97
C ARG A 79 8.20 1.60 -17.95
N ILE A 80 9.33 1.06 -18.43
CA ILE A 80 10.37 0.51 -17.55
C ILE A 80 10.91 1.61 -16.63
N GLU A 81 11.25 2.79 -17.16
CA GLU A 81 11.73 3.94 -16.36
C GLU A 81 10.72 4.37 -15.28
N CYS A 82 9.41 4.32 -15.60
CA CYS A 82 8.37 4.57 -14.61
C CYS A 82 8.39 3.54 -13.46
N MET A 83 8.52 2.25 -13.79
CA MET A 83 8.56 1.18 -12.79
C MET A 83 9.84 1.23 -11.95
N GLU A 84 11.00 1.48 -12.55
CA GLU A 84 12.26 1.68 -11.82
C GLU A 84 12.17 2.87 -10.85
N THR A 85 11.54 3.97 -11.28
CA THR A 85 11.32 5.15 -10.44
C THR A 85 10.38 4.82 -9.26
N PHE A 86 9.33 4.04 -9.51
CA PHE A 86 8.44 3.54 -8.45
C PHE A 86 9.19 2.69 -7.44
N VAL A 87 10.00 1.72 -7.90
CA VAL A 87 10.81 0.85 -7.03
C VAL A 87 11.76 1.67 -6.16
N LYS A 88 12.48 2.64 -6.72
CA LYS A 88 13.37 3.52 -5.93
C LYS A 88 12.64 4.26 -4.80
N LYS A 89 11.40 4.70 -5.04
CA LYS A 89 10.57 5.32 -4.00
C LYS A 89 10.09 4.31 -2.96
N MET A 90 9.75 3.10 -3.40
CA MET A 90 9.33 2.01 -2.53
C MET A 90 10.47 1.58 -1.59
N GLU A 91 11.70 1.44 -2.10
CA GLU A 91 12.89 1.11 -1.30
C GLU A 91 13.16 2.10 -0.17
N GLN A 92 12.85 3.39 -0.37
CA GLN A 92 12.97 4.41 0.69
C GLN A 92 12.01 4.14 1.88
N LYS A 93 10.99 3.32 1.68
CA LYS A 93 10.02 2.93 2.72
C LYS A 93 10.27 1.55 3.31
N ARG A 94 11.34 0.87 2.88
CA ARG A 94 11.66 -0.52 3.26
C ARG A 94 11.61 -0.75 4.76
N GLU A 95 12.30 0.04 5.55
CA GLU A 95 12.36 -0.14 7.01
C GLU A 95 11.00 0.07 7.67
N GLN A 96 10.20 1.01 7.17
CA GLN A 96 8.86 1.27 7.67
C GLN A 96 7.93 0.10 7.37
N VAL A 97 7.93 -0.42 6.14
CA VAL A 97 7.10 -1.55 5.71
C VAL A 97 7.48 -2.82 6.46
N VAL A 98 8.78 -3.12 6.56
CA VAL A 98 9.29 -4.27 7.32
C VAL A 98 8.83 -4.22 8.78
N LYS A 99 8.92 -3.05 9.42
CA LYS A 99 8.44 -2.87 10.80
C LYS A 99 6.95 -3.13 10.92
N LEU A 100 6.15 -2.66 9.98
CA LEU A 100 4.69 -2.88 9.97
C LEU A 100 4.34 -4.37 9.77
N LEU A 101 5.01 -5.07 8.87
CA LEU A 101 4.84 -6.53 8.67
C LEU A 101 5.11 -7.31 9.96
N MET A 102 6.16 -6.95 10.69
CA MET A 102 6.48 -7.60 11.97
C MET A 102 5.37 -7.40 13.00
N TRP A 103 4.83 -6.20 13.11
CA TRP A 103 3.81 -5.89 14.12
C TRP A 103 2.41 -6.37 13.74
N GLU A 104 2.00 -6.17 12.48
CA GLU A 104 0.65 -6.48 12.04
C GLU A 104 0.38 -7.98 12.00
N ILE A 105 1.29 -8.75 11.40
CA ILE A 105 1.12 -10.19 11.20
C ILE A 105 2.05 -11.07 12.03
N GLY A 106 2.85 -10.50 12.90
CA GLY A 106 3.77 -11.26 13.76
C GLY A 106 4.91 -11.94 12.99
N LYS A 107 5.28 -11.42 11.82
CA LYS A 107 6.30 -12.02 10.98
C LYS A 107 7.71 -11.80 11.54
N SER A 108 8.61 -12.78 11.40
CA SER A 108 10.00 -12.61 11.83
C SER A 108 10.70 -11.48 11.07
N LYS A 109 11.68 -10.83 11.70
CA LYS A 109 12.44 -9.75 11.06
C LYS A 109 13.11 -10.19 9.76
N PRO A 110 13.83 -11.34 9.70
CA PRO A 110 14.44 -11.81 8.45
C PRO A 110 13.42 -12.07 7.34
N ASP A 111 12.28 -12.67 7.67
CA ASP A 111 11.25 -12.99 6.67
C ASP A 111 10.52 -11.74 6.19
N SER A 112 10.35 -10.73 7.04
CA SER A 112 9.76 -9.43 6.65
C SER A 112 10.66 -8.70 5.66
N TYR A 113 11.97 -8.69 5.87
CA TYR A 113 12.92 -8.17 4.89
C TYR A 113 12.88 -8.94 3.58
N LYS A 114 12.91 -10.26 3.65
CA LYS A 114 12.87 -11.12 2.48
C LYS A 114 11.60 -10.93 1.65
N GLU A 115 10.45 -10.74 2.29
CA GLU A 115 9.19 -10.48 1.58
C GLU A 115 9.22 -9.15 0.84
N PHE A 116 9.70 -8.10 1.48
CA PHE A 116 9.86 -6.80 0.83
C PHE A 116 10.82 -6.88 -0.35
N ASP A 117 12.01 -7.45 -0.14
CA ASP A 117 13.06 -7.55 -1.16
C ASP A 117 12.60 -8.40 -2.37
N ARG A 118 11.89 -9.51 -2.13
CA ARG A 118 11.29 -10.29 -3.22
C ARG A 118 10.23 -9.52 -4.00
N THR A 119 9.45 -8.67 -3.35
CA THR A 119 8.49 -7.81 -4.05
C THR A 119 9.20 -6.87 -4.99
N VAL A 120 10.30 -6.26 -4.56
CA VAL A 120 11.16 -5.41 -5.41
C VAL A 120 11.72 -6.21 -6.59
N GLU A 121 12.28 -7.40 -6.35
CA GLU A 121 12.82 -8.29 -7.39
C GLU A 121 11.76 -8.69 -8.43
N TYR A 122 10.51 -8.88 -8.04
CA TYR A 122 9.42 -9.22 -8.97
C TYR A 122 8.98 -8.04 -9.85
N ILE A 123 9.22 -6.81 -9.42
CA ILE A 123 8.86 -5.62 -10.21
C ILE A 123 9.94 -5.30 -11.24
N LEU A 124 11.20 -5.57 -10.94
CA LEU A 124 12.36 -5.32 -11.80
C LEU A 124 12.59 -6.47 -12.79
#